data_712a9138464b869b02f99bdb17ca8240
#
_entry.id   712a9138464b869b02f99bdb17ca8240
#
_cell.length_a   1.000
_cell.length_b   1.000
_cell.length_c   1.000
_cell.angle_alpha   90.00
_cell.angle_beta   90.00
_cell.angle_gamma   90.00
#
_symmetry.space_group_name_H-M   'P 1'
#
loop_
_entity.id
_entity.type
_entity.pdbx_description
1 polymer ?
#
loop_
_entity_poly.entity_id
_entity_poly.type
_entity_poly.pdbx_seq_one_letter_code
_entity_poly.pdbx_strand_id
1 'polypeptide(L)'
;MAVSKSMDFPASKKSSYAAQVVETQTTNTDVLINYVPVPGPMGPQGPAGPIGPSGPAGKDGIQGPKGERGTPGKDGLSSLSASGQQAGWASYFNLNRKPINLGVNNGDDGWVKVWVDSKGSNTKEKYLPEGCTSLWNEHQRMLNFHGLKVGSQVFVTYNFELTTYSNNTEVWMRTFFPKSTTEISQFVASLKYQYVYNMYVTQHFFIEDSAMWSSGAVPQIRTDYDSSVLMNSIYVSVV
;
A
#
# COMPACT_ATOMS: atom_id res chain seq x y z
N MET A 1 33.10 -9.35 -23.30
CA MET A 1 33.81 -8.70 -22.18
C MET A 1 33.01 -7.49 -21.78
N ALA A 2 32.24 -7.55 -20.72
CA ALA A 2 31.48 -6.44 -20.20
C ALA A 2 32.26 -5.84 -19.02
N VAL A 3 32.65 -4.58 -19.13
CA VAL A 3 33.33 -3.83 -18.09
C VAL A 3 32.28 -3.29 -17.12
N SER A 4 32.27 -3.82 -15.90
CA SER A 4 31.50 -3.28 -14.80
C SER A 4 32.11 -1.95 -14.36
N LYS A 5 31.39 -0.87 -14.53
CA LYS A 5 31.77 0.43 -14.00
C LYS A 5 31.14 0.58 -12.62
N SER A 6 31.97 0.38 -11.58
CA SER A 6 31.60 0.71 -10.20
C SER A 6 31.48 2.23 -10.09
N MET A 7 30.32 2.71 -9.66
CA MET A 7 30.18 4.10 -9.23
C MET A 7 30.53 4.18 -7.75
N ASP A 8 31.69 4.77 -7.47
CA ASP A 8 32.07 5.19 -6.12
C ASP A 8 31.28 6.42 -5.72
N PHE A 9 30.45 6.27 -4.69
CA PHE A 9 29.79 7.38 -4.04
C PHE A 9 30.66 7.83 -2.84
N PRO A 10 30.85 9.16 -2.65
CA PRO A 10 31.63 9.67 -1.53
C PRO A 10 30.97 9.29 -0.20
N ALA A 11 31.78 8.82 0.73
CA ALA A 11 31.40 8.36 2.06
C ALA A 11 31.00 9.55 2.96
N SER A 12 29.77 10.04 2.83
CA SER A 12 29.16 10.83 3.89
C SER A 12 27.63 10.85 3.75
N LYS A 13 26.98 10.19 4.69
CA LYS A 13 25.55 9.95 4.93
C LYS A 13 25.08 8.61 4.37
N LYS A 14 25.18 7.60 5.22
CA LYS A 14 24.47 6.34 5.02
C LYS A 14 22.96 6.63 5.13
N SER A 15 22.30 6.85 3.99
CA SER A 15 20.86 6.78 3.89
C SER A 15 20.50 5.29 3.83
N SER A 16 19.75 4.82 4.82
CA SER A 16 19.31 3.44 4.92
C SER A 16 18.06 3.20 4.03
N TYR A 17 18.18 3.46 2.73
CA TYR A 17 17.16 3.08 1.77
C TYR A 17 17.56 1.79 1.06
N ALA A 18 16.83 0.73 1.32
CA ALA A 18 16.94 -0.49 0.52
C ALA A 18 16.04 -0.30 -0.71
N ALA A 19 16.63 -0.24 -1.89
CA ALA A 19 15.90 -0.27 -3.15
C ALA A 19 15.75 -1.72 -3.59
N GLN A 20 14.54 -2.18 -3.83
CA GLN A 20 14.30 -3.45 -4.50
C GLN A 20 14.38 -3.22 -6.00
N VAL A 21 15.45 -3.71 -6.62
CA VAL A 21 15.62 -3.69 -8.08
C VAL A 21 14.87 -4.90 -8.63
N VAL A 22 13.84 -4.67 -9.42
CA VAL A 22 13.25 -5.72 -10.26
C VAL A 22 14.05 -5.74 -11.56
N GLU A 23 14.98 -6.69 -11.68
CA GLU A 23 15.70 -6.89 -12.94
C GLU A 23 14.77 -7.46 -14.00
N THR A 24 14.41 -6.63 -14.97
CA THR A 24 13.96 -7.12 -16.28
C THR A 24 15.18 -7.25 -17.18
N GLN A 25 15.52 -8.48 -17.55
CA GLN A 25 16.56 -8.71 -18.56
C GLN A 25 16.05 -8.22 -19.91
N THR A 26 16.51 -7.07 -20.35
CA THR A 26 16.41 -6.64 -21.75
C THR A 26 17.70 -5.94 -22.18
N THR A 27 18.22 -6.42 -23.26
CA THR A 27 19.32 -5.82 -24.00
C THR A 27 18.88 -4.48 -24.58
N ASN A 28 19.53 -3.43 -24.15
CA ASN A 28 19.60 -2.07 -24.71
C ASN A 28 18.34 -1.17 -24.64
N THR A 29 18.53 -0.05 -23.99
CA THR A 29 17.98 1.29 -24.12
C THR A 29 16.93 1.72 -23.09
N ASP A 30 17.34 2.69 -22.28
CA ASP A 30 16.55 3.62 -21.44
C ASP A 30 15.36 3.03 -20.67
N VAL A 31 15.67 2.45 -19.52
CA VAL A 31 14.66 2.06 -18.51
C VAL A 31 14.42 3.28 -17.62
N LEU A 32 13.22 3.85 -17.68
CA LEU A 32 12.74 4.76 -16.63
C LEU A 32 12.47 3.94 -15.37
N ILE A 33 13.40 3.99 -14.43
CA ILE A 33 13.25 3.30 -13.15
C ILE A 33 12.39 4.20 -12.25
N ASN A 34 11.14 3.80 -12.02
CA ASN A 34 10.31 4.40 -10.98
C ASN A 34 10.77 3.85 -9.62
N TYR A 35 11.49 4.67 -8.88
CA TYR A 35 11.86 4.33 -7.50
C TYR A 35 10.67 4.52 -6.57
N VAL A 36 10.16 3.44 -6.03
CA VAL A 36 9.25 3.49 -4.88
C VAL A 36 10.12 3.44 -3.61
N PRO A 37 10.17 4.49 -2.80
CA PRO A 37 10.92 4.46 -1.56
C PRO A 37 10.26 3.46 -0.60
N VAL A 38 10.94 2.37 -0.31
CA VAL A 38 10.55 1.45 0.77
C VAL A 38 11.16 2.01 2.06
N PRO A 39 10.35 2.29 3.10
CA PRO A 39 10.90 2.66 4.41
C PRO A 39 11.85 1.56 4.90
N GLY A 40 13.07 1.94 5.25
CA GLY A 40 14.04 1.02 5.80
C GLY A 40 13.54 0.42 7.13
N PRO A 41 14.02 -0.77 7.49
CA PRO A 41 13.71 -1.36 8.79
C PRO A 41 14.13 -0.42 9.92
N MET A 42 13.31 -0.38 10.96
CA MET A 42 13.63 0.37 12.18
C MET A 42 15.02 -0.07 12.67
N GLY A 43 15.88 0.89 12.92
CA GLY A 43 17.23 0.62 13.41
C GLY A 43 17.21 -0.22 14.70
N PRO A 44 18.23 -1.03 14.95
CA PRO A 44 18.32 -1.81 16.16
C PRO A 44 18.32 -0.88 17.38
N GLN A 45 17.63 -1.32 18.42
CA GLN A 45 17.63 -0.64 19.71
C GLN A 45 19.08 -0.46 20.19
N GLY A 46 19.40 0.74 20.62
CA GLY A 46 20.74 1.04 21.14
C GLY A 46 21.10 0.12 22.32
N PRO A 47 22.40 -0.17 22.49
CA PRO A 47 22.86 -0.98 23.60
C PRO A 47 22.47 -0.36 24.94
N ALA A 48 22.09 -1.19 25.88
CA ALA A 48 21.83 -0.78 27.26
C ALA A 48 23.08 -0.09 27.83
N GLY A 49 22.89 1.04 28.50
CA GLY A 49 23.95 1.76 29.17
C GLY A 49 24.63 0.92 30.24
N PRO A 50 25.88 1.18 30.57
CA PRO A 50 26.61 0.43 31.59
C PRO A 50 25.92 0.59 32.96
N ILE A 51 25.90 -0.51 33.68
CA ILE A 51 25.37 -0.54 35.05
C ILE A 51 26.24 0.36 35.91
N GLY A 52 25.63 1.33 36.58
CA GLY A 52 26.33 2.20 37.51
C GLY A 52 26.89 1.41 38.72
N PRO A 53 27.96 1.92 39.35
CA PRO A 53 28.56 1.26 40.50
C PRO A 53 27.56 1.07 41.64
N SER A 54 27.61 -0.11 42.21
CA SER A 54 26.76 -0.47 43.36
C SER A 54 27.01 0.48 44.53
N GLY A 55 25.98 1.13 44.99
CA GLY A 55 26.05 1.95 46.22
C GLY A 55 26.28 1.09 47.47
N PRO A 56 26.78 1.68 48.56
CA PRO A 56 26.99 0.93 49.81
C PRO A 56 25.69 0.34 50.32
N ALA A 57 25.77 -0.91 50.77
CA ALA A 57 24.61 -1.63 51.30
C ALA A 57 23.92 -0.86 52.40
N GLY A 58 22.68 -0.43 52.13
CA GLY A 58 21.79 0.11 53.14
C GLY A 58 21.22 -1.04 53.97
N LYS A 59 20.89 -0.76 55.22
CA LYS A 59 20.18 -1.72 56.07
C LYS A 59 18.92 -2.18 55.39
N ASP A 60 18.72 -3.50 55.37
CA ASP A 60 17.53 -4.12 54.78
C ASP A 60 16.25 -3.48 55.33
N GLY A 61 15.57 -2.73 54.54
CA GLY A 61 14.20 -2.30 54.80
C GLY A 61 13.25 -3.43 54.49
N ILE A 62 12.16 -3.52 55.26
CA ILE A 62 11.08 -4.47 54.99
C ILE A 62 10.64 -4.30 53.56
N GLN A 63 10.67 -5.36 52.75
CA GLN A 63 10.22 -5.37 51.39
C GLN A 63 8.76 -4.91 51.30
N GLY A 64 8.49 -3.79 50.69
CA GLY A 64 7.13 -3.32 50.49
C GLY A 64 6.32 -4.31 49.64
N PRO A 65 5.01 -4.31 49.75
CA PRO A 65 4.16 -5.15 48.91
C PRO A 65 4.47 -4.87 47.43
N LYS A 66 4.55 -5.94 46.63
CA LYS A 66 4.74 -5.84 45.20
C LYS A 66 3.66 -4.93 44.63
N GLY A 67 4.02 -3.84 43.97
CA GLY A 67 3.08 -2.94 43.30
C GLY A 67 2.18 -3.73 42.37
N GLU A 68 0.91 -3.37 42.31
CA GLU A 68 -0.02 -3.96 41.37
C GLU A 68 0.52 -3.83 39.96
N ARG A 69 0.34 -4.90 39.18
CA ARG A 69 0.72 -4.88 37.75
C ARG A 69 -0.02 -3.75 37.07
N GLY A 70 0.69 -2.82 36.48
CA GLY A 70 0.09 -1.75 35.69
C GLY A 70 -0.92 -2.35 34.71
N THR A 71 -2.05 -1.68 34.55
CA THR A 71 -3.04 -2.06 33.54
C THR A 71 -2.32 -2.28 32.22
N PRO A 72 -2.62 -3.36 31.47
CA PRO A 72 -2.07 -3.53 30.13
C PRO A 72 -2.25 -2.24 29.37
N GLY A 73 -1.18 -1.73 28.75
CA GLY A 73 -1.30 -0.59 27.87
C GLY A 73 -2.43 -0.90 26.89
N LYS A 74 -3.32 0.05 26.68
CA LYS A 74 -4.30 -0.07 25.59
C LYS A 74 -3.52 -0.44 24.35
N ASP A 75 -3.87 -1.57 23.73
CA ASP A 75 -3.33 -1.93 22.42
C ASP A 75 -3.35 -0.66 21.58
N GLY A 76 -2.23 -0.31 20.92
CA GLY A 76 -2.08 0.95 20.21
C GLY A 76 -3.26 1.19 19.29
N LEU A 77 -4.28 1.81 19.86
CA LEU A 77 -5.47 2.22 19.15
C LEU A 77 -5.02 3.26 18.16
N SER A 78 -5.47 3.07 16.95
CA SER A 78 -5.49 4.03 15.85
C SER A 78 -4.99 5.40 16.31
N SER A 79 -3.76 5.73 15.93
CA SER A 79 -3.21 7.03 16.22
C SER A 79 -4.17 8.07 15.63
N LEU A 80 -4.96 8.69 16.50
CA LEU A 80 -5.51 9.98 16.15
C LEU A 80 -4.28 10.84 15.86
N SER A 81 -4.09 11.23 14.61
CA SER A 81 -3.11 12.25 14.32
C SER A 81 -3.41 13.45 15.22
N ALA A 82 -2.43 14.23 15.60
CA ALA A 82 -2.58 15.39 16.49
C ALA A 82 -3.65 16.40 16.05
N SER A 83 -4.19 16.24 14.85
CA SER A 83 -5.27 17.04 14.24
C SER A 83 -6.68 16.42 14.38
N GLY A 84 -6.86 15.29 15.08
CA GLY A 84 -8.15 14.60 15.18
C GLY A 84 -8.57 13.87 13.90
N GLN A 85 -7.65 13.69 12.96
CA GLN A 85 -7.86 12.90 11.76
C GLN A 85 -7.83 11.40 12.08
N GLN A 86 -8.63 10.63 11.36
CA GLN A 86 -8.65 9.17 11.48
C GLN A 86 -7.41 8.63 10.76
N ALA A 87 -6.62 7.81 11.46
CA ALA A 87 -5.48 7.12 10.86
C ALA A 87 -5.66 5.61 10.97
N GLY A 88 -5.21 4.88 9.98
CA GLY A 88 -5.28 3.43 10.00
C GLY A 88 -4.98 2.81 8.63
N TRP A 89 -5.04 1.48 8.55
CA TRP A 89 -4.77 0.78 7.31
C TRP A 89 -5.39 -0.61 7.27
N ALA A 90 -5.54 -1.14 6.06
CA ALA A 90 -5.95 -2.49 5.79
C ALA A 90 -5.25 -3.06 4.53
N SER A 91 -5.13 -4.37 4.49
CA SER A 91 -4.60 -5.08 3.32
C SER A 91 -5.52 -6.24 2.93
N TYR A 92 -5.77 -6.36 1.65
CA TYR A 92 -6.65 -7.35 1.04
C TYR A 92 -5.88 -8.13 -0.01
N PHE A 93 -5.79 -9.45 0.14
CA PHE A 93 -5.03 -10.33 -0.75
C PHE A 93 -5.96 -11.21 -1.55
N ASN A 94 -5.66 -11.37 -2.84
CA ASN A 94 -6.46 -12.20 -3.74
C ASN A 94 -6.24 -13.70 -3.48
N LEU A 95 -7.32 -14.43 -3.19
CA LEU A 95 -7.30 -15.87 -3.00
C LEU A 95 -7.35 -16.64 -4.30
N ASN A 96 -8.17 -16.19 -5.23
CA ASN A 96 -8.57 -16.99 -6.38
C ASN A 96 -7.67 -16.85 -7.61
N ARG A 97 -6.70 -15.98 -7.61
CA ARG A 97 -5.70 -15.76 -8.67
C ARG A 97 -6.25 -15.98 -10.11
N LYS A 98 -7.47 -15.52 -10.37
CA LYS A 98 -8.07 -15.57 -11.70
C LYS A 98 -7.76 -14.29 -12.44
N PRO A 99 -7.15 -14.35 -13.63
CA PRO A 99 -6.95 -13.17 -14.45
C PRO A 99 -8.30 -12.58 -14.91
N ILE A 100 -8.33 -11.26 -15.01
CA ILE A 100 -9.43 -10.48 -15.56
C ILE A 100 -8.99 -10.03 -16.96
N ASN A 101 -9.76 -10.33 -17.99
CA ASN A 101 -9.44 -9.91 -19.35
C ASN A 101 -9.74 -8.43 -19.53
N LEU A 102 -8.77 -7.71 -20.04
CA LEU A 102 -8.85 -6.32 -20.44
C LEU A 102 -8.97 -6.28 -21.97
N GLY A 103 -10.18 -6.23 -22.48
CA GLY A 103 -10.41 -6.05 -23.91
C GLY A 103 -10.56 -4.59 -24.25
N VAL A 104 -10.09 -4.17 -25.41
CA VAL A 104 -10.18 -2.77 -25.90
C VAL A 104 -11.62 -2.24 -25.94
N ASN A 105 -12.59 -3.14 -26.07
CA ASN A 105 -14.02 -2.82 -26.16
C ASN A 105 -14.80 -3.23 -24.90
N ASN A 106 -14.13 -3.60 -23.80
CA ASN A 106 -14.79 -3.99 -22.58
C ASN A 106 -15.10 -2.78 -21.69
N GLY A 107 -16.32 -2.75 -21.14
CA GLY A 107 -16.76 -1.71 -20.21
C GLY A 107 -17.05 -0.36 -20.85
N ASP A 108 -17.34 0.63 -19.99
CA ASP A 108 -17.53 2.02 -20.41
C ASP A 108 -16.17 2.62 -20.78
N ASP A 109 -15.98 3.01 -22.04
CA ASP A 109 -14.75 3.59 -22.57
C ASP A 109 -13.49 2.72 -22.37
N GLY A 110 -13.62 1.39 -22.38
CA GLY A 110 -12.52 0.44 -22.19
C GLY A 110 -12.04 0.27 -20.74
N TRP A 111 -12.69 0.90 -19.76
CA TRP A 111 -12.38 0.71 -18.36
C TRP A 111 -12.97 -0.59 -17.81
N VAL A 112 -12.12 -1.45 -17.31
CA VAL A 112 -12.50 -2.75 -16.73
C VAL A 112 -12.32 -2.72 -15.22
N LYS A 113 -13.38 -3.09 -14.49
CA LYS A 113 -13.35 -3.23 -13.05
C LYS A 113 -12.37 -4.32 -12.63
N VAL A 114 -11.52 -4.01 -11.67
CA VAL A 114 -10.56 -4.96 -11.09
C VAL A 114 -10.82 -5.11 -9.59
N TRP A 115 -10.54 -6.30 -9.05
CA TRP A 115 -10.84 -6.61 -7.64
C TRP A 115 -9.93 -7.70 -7.09
N VAL A 116 -9.97 -7.86 -5.76
CA VAL A 116 -9.41 -9.00 -5.04
C VAL A 116 -10.55 -9.78 -4.38
N ASP A 117 -10.43 -11.10 -4.37
CA ASP A 117 -11.31 -11.97 -3.59
C ASP A 117 -10.63 -12.23 -2.24
N SER A 118 -10.81 -11.31 -1.29
CA SER A 118 -10.15 -11.32 0.01
C SER A 118 -11.14 -11.73 1.10
N LYS A 119 -10.87 -12.88 1.75
CA LYS A 119 -11.72 -13.45 2.81
C LYS A 119 -10.91 -13.93 4.00
N GLY A 120 -11.44 -13.74 5.19
CA GLY A 120 -10.90 -14.31 6.40
C GLY A 120 -9.42 -13.99 6.61
N SER A 121 -8.56 -15.00 6.64
CA SER A 121 -7.12 -14.84 6.90
C SER A 121 -6.35 -14.02 5.87
N ASN A 122 -6.93 -13.81 4.70
CA ASN A 122 -6.34 -13.00 3.63
C ASN A 122 -6.72 -11.51 3.71
N THR A 123 -7.43 -11.13 4.75
CA THR A 123 -7.77 -9.75 5.06
C THR A 123 -7.04 -9.35 6.33
N LYS A 124 -6.31 -8.23 6.29
CA LYS A 124 -5.63 -7.66 7.45
C LYS A 124 -6.26 -6.32 7.79
N GLU A 125 -7.13 -6.31 8.77
CA GLU A 125 -7.94 -5.15 9.19
C GLU A 125 -7.76 -4.80 10.67
N LYS A 126 -6.66 -5.25 11.29
CA LYS A 126 -6.40 -5.00 12.71
C LYS A 126 -6.28 -3.51 13.06
N TYR A 127 -5.88 -2.69 12.11
CA TYR A 127 -5.57 -1.28 12.30
C TYR A 127 -6.48 -0.37 11.47
N LEU A 128 -7.75 -0.72 11.37
CA LEU A 128 -8.74 0.12 10.69
C LEU A 128 -8.87 1.50 11.37
N PRO A 129 -9.13 2.57 10.59
CA PRO A 129 -9.50 3.85 11.15
C PRO A 129 -10.73 3.74 12.06
N GLU A 130 -10.79 4.59 13.07
CA GLU A 130 -11.93 4.65 13.98
C GLU A 130 -13.24 4.87 13.20
N GLY A 131 -14.26 4.08 13.53
CA GLY A 131 -15.57 4.14 12.84
C GLY A 131 -15.67 3.32 11.56
N CYS A 132 -14.55 2.78 11.05
CA CYS A 132 -14.56 1.90 9.89
C CYS A 132 -14.65 0.44 10.30
N THR A 133 -15.50 -0.32 9.63
CA THR A 133 -15.62 -1.78 9.82
C THR A 133 -14.82 -2.57 8.80
N SER A 134 -14.57 -2.00 7.63
CA SER A 134 -13.74 -2.52 6.55
C SER A 134 -13.48 -1.40 5.54
N LEU A 135 -12.32 -1.42 4.87
CA LEU A 135 -12.02 -0.53 3.74
C LEU A 135 -12.23 -1.21 2.37
N TRP A 136 -12.79 -2.42 2.37
CA TRP A 136 -13.14 -3.18 1.17
C TRP A 136 -14.52 -3.83 1.30
N ASN A 137 -15.37 -3.67 0.29
CA ASN A 137 -16.63 -4.36 0.18
C ASN A 137 -16.48 -5.54 -0.77
N GLU A 138 -16.43 -6.75 -0.24
CA GLU A 138 -16.23 -7.96 -1.03
C GLU A 138 -17.41 -8.26 -1.96
N HIS A 139 -18.65 -8.05 -1.51
CA HIS A 139 -19.84 -8.33 -2.32
C HIS A 139 -19.93 -7.40 -3.52
N GLN A 140 -19.62 -6.15 -3.31
CA GLN A 140 -19.62 -5.15 -4.37
C GLN A 140 -18.27 -5.05 -5.09
N ARG A 141 -17.21 -5.70 -4.56
CA ARG A 141 -15.85 -5.67 -5.12
C ARG A 141 -15.36 -4.24 -5.35
N MET A 142 -15.41 -3.44 -4.29
CA MET A 142 -15.05 -2.03 -4.35
C MET A 142 -14.48 -1.56 -3.01
N LEU A 143 -13.74 -0.46 -3.05
CA LEU A 143 -13.28 0.23 -1.86
C LEU A 143 -14.48 0.76 -1.07
N ASN A 144 -14.41 0.65 0.24
CA ASN A 144 -15.43 1.13 1.16
C ASN A 144 -14.82 2.20 2.07
N PHE A 145 -15.40 3.38 2.04
CA PHE A 145 -14.93 4.51 2.85
C PHE A 145 -15.95 4.90 3.92
N HIS A 146 -16.97 4.06 4.13
CA HIS A 146 -17.98 4.31 5.16
C HIS A 146 -17.32 4.32 6.55
N GLY A 147 -17.56 5.40 7.27
CA GLY A 147 -16.93 5.66 8.58
C GLY A 147 -15.74 6.62 8.52
N LEU A 148 -15.19 6.93 7.35
CA LEU A 148 -14.19 7.98 7.22
C LEU A 148 -14.85 9.36 7.31
N LYS A 149 -14.09 10.34 7.78
CA LYS A 149 -14.52 11.74 7.80
C LYS A 149 -14.17 12.43 6.49
N VAL A 150 -14.97 13.42 6.12
CA VAL A 150 -14.59 14.37 5.06
C VAL A 150 -13.26 15.05 5.46
N GLY A 151 -12.34 15.13 4.52
CA GLY A 151 -10.98 15.59 4.76
C GLY A 151 -9.96 14.49 5.04
N SER A 152 -10.39 13.23 5.26
CA SER A 152 -9.46 12.10 5.40
C SER A 152 -8.65 11.92 4.13
N GLN A 153 -7.34 11.75 4.31
CA GLN A 153 -6.40 11.48 3.23
C GLN A 153 -6.26 9.98 3.04
N VAL A 154 -6.51 9.50 1.83
CA VAL A 154 -6.51 8.08 1.50
C VAL A 154 -5.42 7.77 0.48
N PHE A 155 -4.62 6.75 0.77
CA PHE A 155 -3.67 6.16 -0.17
C PHE A 155 -4.11 4.73 -0.47
N VAL A 156 -4.25 4.41 -1.74
CA VAL A 156 -4.58 3.06 -2.19
C VAL A 156 -3.46 2.55 -3.07
N THR A 157 -2.81 1.47 -2.64
CA THR A 157 -1.77 0.80 -3.43
C THR A 157 -2.32 -0.50 -4.00
N TYR A 158 -2.28 -0.59 -5.30
CA TYR A 158 -2.68 -1.76 -6.07
C TYR A 158 -1.43 -2.53 -6.50
N ASN A 159 -1.41 -3.82 -6.20
CA ASN A 159 -0.37 -4.74 -6.64
C ASN A 159 -1.00 -5.76 -7.57
N PHE A 160 -0.49 -5.86 -8.79
CA PHE A 160 -1.03 -6.74 -9.81
C PHE A 160 0.02 -7.20 -10.82
N GLU A 161 -0.26 -8.33 -11.45
CA GLU A 161 0.45 -8.81 -12.64
C GLU A 161 -0.38 -8.41 -13.87
N LEU A 162 0.25 -7.77 -14.84
CA LEU A 162 -0.36 -7.45 -16.13
C LEU A 162 0.33 -8.27 -17.23
N THR A 163 -0.43 -9.07 -17.94
CA THR A 163 0.03 -9.77 -19.14
C THR A 163 -0.43 -9.02 -20.37
N THR A 164 0.50 -8.55 -21.17
CA THR A 164 0.22 -7.88 -22.44
C THR A 164 0.38 -8.85 -23.60
N TYR A 165 -0.53 -8.76 -24.57
CA TYR A 165 -0.51 -9.59 -25.78
C TYR A 165 -0.06 -8.82 -27.03
N SER A 166 0.19 -7.54 -26.88
CA SER A 166 0.70 -6.64 -27.93
C SER A 166 1.90 -5.84 -27.44
N ASN A 167 2.73 -5.38 -28.37
CA ASN A 167 3.81 -4.46 -28.08
C ASN A 167 3.27 -3.02 -27.95
N ASN A 168 3.99 -2.18 -27.21
CA ASN A 168 3.66 -0.78 -26.97
C ASN A 168 2.27 -0.58 -26.33
N THR A 169 1.89 -1.46 -25.40
CA THR A 169 0.63 -1.37 -24.66
C THR A 169 0.69 -0.24 -23.65
N GLU A 170 -0.22 0.70 -23.73
CA GLU A 170 -0.40 1.74 -22.72
C GLU A 170 -1.38 1.29 -21.65
N VAL A 171 -1.10 1.66 -20.41
CA VAL A 171 -1.85 1.23 -19.23
C VAL A 171 -2.27 2.42 -18.41
N TRP A 172 -3.55 2.51 -18.10
CA TRP A 172 -4.13 3.49 -17.18
C TRP A 172 -4.86 2.80 -16.05
N MET A 173 -4.84 3.44 -14.89
CA MET A 173 -5.61 3.01 -13.73
C MET A 173 -6.44 4.17 -13.20
N ARG A 174 -7.68 3.89 -12.77
CA ARG A 174 -8.49 4.87 -12.07
C ARG A 174 -9.21 4.26 -10.86
N THR A 175 -9.46 5.12 -9.89
CA THR A 175 -10.39 4.91 -8.80
C THR A 175 -11.62 5.78 -9.08
N PHE A 176 -12.73 5.15 -9.40
CA PHE A 176 -13.98 5.81 -9.81
C PHE A 176 -15.01 5.80 -8.68
N PHE A 177 -15.59 6.96 -8.39
CA PHE A 177 -16.61 7.14 -7.35
C PHE A 177 -18.00 7.25 -7.98
N PRO A 178 -18.83 6.20 -7.98
CA PRO A 178 -20.05 6.16 -8.78
C PRO A 178 -21.10 7.23 -8.47
N LYS A 179 -21.20 7.68 -7.21
CA LYS A 179 -22.19 8.68 -6.80
C LYS A 179 -21.71 10.12 -6.94
N SER A 180 -20.42 10.37 -6.81
CA SER A 180 -19.84 11.70 -6.99
C SER A 180 -19.44 11.97 -8.44
N THR A 181 -19.41 10.95 -9.30
CA THR A 181 -18.83 10.98 -10.65
C THR A 181 -17.37 11.44 -10.69
N THR A 182 -16.75 11.53 -9.53
CA THR A 182 -15.33 11.84 -9.41
C THR A 182 -14.49 10.61 -9.78
N GLU A 183 -13.35 10.85 -10.38
CA GLU A 183 -12.37 9.80 -10.64
C GLU A 183 -10.96 10.30 -10.41
N ILE A 184 -10.12 9.40 -9.92
CA ILE A 184 -8.69 9.63 -9.82
C ILE A 184 -8.02 8.76 -10.87
N SER A 185 -7.75 9.37 -12.02
CA SER A 185 -7.12 8.70 -13.16
C SER A 185 -5.63 8.91 -13.18
N GLN A 186 -4.88 7.89 -13.56
CA GLN A 186 -3.42 7.93 -13.65
C GLN A 186 -2.95 7.10 -14.84
N PHE A 187 -2.07 7.68 -15.67
CA PHE A 187 -1.25 6.93 -16.59
C PHE A 187 -0.22 6.12 -15.79
N VAL A 188 -0.16 4.83 -16.04
CA VAL A 188 0.70 3.91 -15.27
C VAL A 188 2.00 3.63 -16.00
N ALA A 189 1.91 3.20 -17.25
CA ALA A 189 3.07 2.81 -18.02
C ALA A 189 2.76 2.70 -19.53
N SER A 190 3.83 2.79 -20.34
CA SER A 190 3.85 2.33 -21.73
C SER A 190 4.76 1.09 -21.79
N LEU A 191 4.17 -0.06 -22.07
CA LEU A 191 4.83 -1.36 -22.02
C LEU A 191 5.25 -1.77 -23.43
N LYS A 192 6.55 -1.84 -23.67
CA LYS A 192 7.13 -1.98 -24.99
C LYS A 192 6.99 -3.37 -25.61
N TYR A 193 6.93 -4.41 -24.77
CA TYR A 193 6.96 -5.81 -25.20
C TYR A 193 5.78 -6.62 -24.69
N GLN A 194 5.43 -7.69 -25.40
CA GLN A 194 4.52 -8.71 -24.91
C GLN A 194 5.19 -9.47 -23.76
N TYR A 195 4.70 -9.24 -22.52
CA TYR A 195 5.30 -9.83 -21.32
C TYR A 195 4.34 -9.83 -20.15
N VAL A 196 4.75 -10.47 -19.06
CA VAL A 196 4.09 -10.38 -17.75
C VAL A 196 4.82 -9.37 -16.90
N TYR A 197 4.12 -8.31 -16.51
CA TYR A 197 4.68 -7.21 -15.72
C TYR A 197 4.11 -7.22 -14.31
N ASN A 198 4.97 -7.15 -13.31
CA ASN A 198 4.56 -6.92 -11.92
C ASN A 198 4.48 -5.41 -11.67
N MET A 199 3.31 -4.95 -11.29
CA MET A 199 3.02 -3.51 -11.18
C MET A 199 2.54 -3.14 -9.78
N TYR A 200 3.00 -1.98 -9.33
CA TYR A 200 2.58 -1.33 -8.09
C TYR A 200 2.13 0.08 -8.43
N VAL A 201 0.88 0.39 -8.17
CA VAL A 201 0.31 1.71 -8.45
C VAL A 201 -0.28 2.25 -7.18
N THR A 202 0.15 3.43 -6.75
CA THR A 202 -0.43 4.12 -5.59
C THR A 202 -1.17 5.35 -6.08
N GLN A 203 -2.43 5.44 -5.70
CA GLN A 203 -3.27 6.61 -5.89
C GLN A 203 -3.52 7.26 -4.54
N HIS A 204 -3.55 8.59 -4.54
CA HIS A 204 -3.75 9.41 -3.37
C HIS A 204 -4.86 10.40 -3.63
N PHE A 205 -5.77 10.53 -2.67
CA PHE A 205 -6.90 11.46 -2.73
C PHE A 205 -7.44 11.80 -1.34
N PHE A 206 -8.28 12.80 -1.29
CA PHE A 206 -9.02 13.17 -0.08
C PHE A 206 -10.49 12.75 -0.23
N ILE A 207 -11.12 12.41 0.89
CA ILE A 207 -12.58 12.29 0.94
C ILE A 207 -13.15 13.69 1.00
N GLU A 208 -13.63 14.22 -0.13
CA GLU A 208 -14.06 15.61 -0.27
C GLU A 208 -15.49 15.83 0.19
N ASP A 209 -16.36 14.82 0.03
CA ASP A 209 -17.78 14.92 0.33
C ASP A 209 -18.41 13.61 0.83
N SER A 210 -19.66 13.71 1.24
CA SER A 210 -20.44 12.57 1.69
C SER A 210 -20.81 11.60 0.55
N ALA A 211 -20.84 12.04 -0.69
CA ALA A 211 -21.11 11.19 -1.85
C ALA A 211 -19.93 10.23 -2.09
N MET A 212 -18.68 10.70 -1.97
CA MET A 212 -17.49 9.87 -2.07
C MET A 212 -17.47 8.78 -0.98
N TRP A 213 -17.60 9.12 0.29
CA TRP A 213 -17.52 8.11 1.34
C TRP A 213 -18.70 7.15 1.34
N SER A 214 -19.92 7.58 0.97
CA SER A 214 -21.11 6.73 0.97
C SER A 214 -21.20 5.82 -0.26
N SER A 215 -20.56 6.18 -1.38
CA SER A 215 -20.56 5.36 -2.60
C SER A 215 -19.50 4.28 -2.57
N GLY A 216 -18.42 4.51 -1.82
CA GLY A 216 -17.18 3.79 -2.05
C GLY A 216 -16.59 4.11 -3.42
N ALA A 217 -15.56 3.36 -3.82
CA ALA A 217 -14.91 3.56 -5.11
C ALA A 217 -14.59 2.25 -5.83
N VAL A 218 -14.68 2.26 -7.15
CA VAL A 218 -14.44 1.12 -8.02
C VAL A 218 -13.06 1.24 -8.64
N PRO A 219 -12.11 0.34 -8.32
CA PRO A 219 -10.85 0.26 -9.04
C PRO A 219 -11.07 -0.23 -10.47
N GLN A 220 -10.46 0.44 -11.44
CA GLN A 220 -10.57 0.08 -12.84
C GLN A 220 -9.22 0.23 -13.54
N ILE A 221 -8.97 -0.65 -14.51
CA ILE A 221 -7.80 -0.60 -15.40
C ILE A 221 -8.28 -0.51 -16.84
N ARG A 222 -7.55 0.23 -17.65
CA ARG A 222 -7.72 0.29 -19.10
C ARG A 222 -6.38 0.07 -19.79
N THR A 223 -6.40 -0.66 -20.88
CA THR A 223 -5.28 -0.82 -21.80
C THR A 223 -5.76 -0.51 -23.21
N ASP A 224 -4.87 -0.02 -24.06
CA ASP A 224 -5.17 0.27 -25.50
C ASP A 224 -5.11 -0.98 -26.38
N TYR A 225 -4.59 -2.09 -25.86
CA TYR A 225 -4.58 -3.41 -26.50
C TYR A 225 -5.09 -4.49 -25.54
N ASP A 226 -5.56 -5.60 -26.11
CA ASP A 226 -5.98 -6.76 -25.33
C ASP A 226 -4.88 -7.23 -24.39
N SER A 227 -5.26 -7.41 -23.15
CA SER A 227 -4.36 -7.75 -22.05
C SER A 227 -5.10 -8.55 -20.99
N SER A 228 -4.43 -9.05 -19.99
CA SER A 228 -5.09 -9.58 -18.80
C SER A 228 -4.40 -9.12 -17.54
N VAL A 229 -5.19 -8.87 -16.50
CA VAL A 229 -4.69 -8.45 -15.19
C VAL A 229 -5.03 -9.47 -14.11
N LEU A 230 -4.06 -9.78 -13.29
CA LEU A 230 -4.23 -10.57 -12.07
C LEU A 230 -3.94 -9.66 -10.86
N MET A 231 -4.99 -9.27 -10.16
CA MET A 231 -4.84 -8.52 -8.92
C MET A 231 -4.25 -9.43 -7.84
N ASN A 232 -3.13 -9.02 -7.23
CA ASN A 232 -2.50 -9.74 -6.13
C ASN A 232 -2.99 -9.22 -4.78
N SER A 233 -2.99 -7.90 -4.60
CA SER A 233 -3.44 -7.27 -3.35
C SER A 233 -3.85 -5.82 -3.56
N ILE A 234 -4.65 -5.33 -2.61
CA ILE A 234 -4.96 -3.91 -2.43
C ILE A 234 -4.57 -3.55 -1.00
N TYR A 235 -3.78 -2.50 -0.85
CA TYR A 235 -3.44 -1.90 0.43
C TYR A 235 -4.08 -0.51 0.51
N VAL A 236 -4.75 -0.23 1.61
CA VAL A 236 -5.40 1.06 1.86
C VAL A 236 -4.87 1.62 3.16
N SER A 237 -4.37 2.85 3.13
CA SER A 237 -4.04 3.59 4.35
C SER A 237 -4.73 4.93 4.38
N VAL A 238 -5.06 5.37 5.57
CA VAL A 238 -5.77 6.62 5.87
C VAL A 238 -4.94 7.40 6.86
N VAL A 239 -4.82 8.71 6.64
CA VAL A 239 -4.07 9.63 7.48
C VAL A 239 -4.89 10.86 7.82
#